data_e699cfe01c5633c0c401ab5be24bf6ad
#
_entry.id   e699cfe01c5633c0c401ab5be24bf6ad
#
_cell.length_a   1.000
_cell.length_b   1.000
_cell.length_c   1.000
_cell.angle_alpha   90.00
_cell.angle_beta   90.00
_cell.angle_gamma   90.00
#
_symmetry.space_group_name_H-M   'P 1'
#
loop_
_entity.id
_entity.type
_entity.pdbx_description
1 polymer ?
#
loop_
_entity_poly.entity_id
_entity_poly.type
_entity_poly.pdbx_seq_one_letter_code
_entity_poly.pdbx_strand_id
1 'polypeptide(L)'
;MEKNDFHAAARAGSLGQLPANLLTAENLTKGNSSGNTPLHLAAKYGKLGQIPAGLLTPPLLLIKNDAGYTPLHLAAREGTLAEFPAALLTREYLLTRSNSGLTPLHQAAAAGTLDQLPAGLLTVDLVLTKSDTGNTLLHEAAENGALDRFPAQFITHATLTSTNISGETALHTAALNGHLDQIPREFLTAANLLLKTANHDTCLHAAAISGHLDQIPAELLTHDNLVLASKSGHTPIHAAAESGYLKQIPTDRLTLDLLISRNDFGDTPLHAAAVEGHLKDVPHEFLNRATLTIKNYTGGTPIGAAIHNGHTDQLPAEFQPKPPTLIQKILYRTGFSRPPYA
;
A
#
# COMPACT_ATOMS: atom_id res chain seq x y z
N MET A 1 48.32 9.11 1.32
CA MET A 1 47.76 7.77 1.51
C MET A 1 46.25 7.97 1.63
N GLU A 2 45.50 7.61 0.61
CA GLU A 2 44.02 7.59 0.68
C GLU A 2 43.63 6.68 1.84
N LYS A 3 42.76 7.17 2.73
CA LYS A 3 42.11 6.36 3.74
C LYS A 3 41.47 5.22 2.98
N ASN A 4 41.91 3.97 3.21
CA ASN A 4 41.22 2.79 2.64
C ASN A 4 39.76 2.90 2.96
N ASP A 5 38.95 3.22 1.94
CA ASP A 5 37.50 3.33 2.12
C ASP A 5 36.90 1.93 2.11
N PHE A 6 36.79 1.36 3.29
CA PHE A 6 36.20 0.03 3.49
C PHE A 6 34.76 -0.05 3.01
N HIS A 7 34.03 1.06 3.02
CA HIS A 7 32.65 1.09 2.52
C HIS A 7 32.63 1.01 0.99
N ALA A 8 33.52 1.76 0.29
CA ALA A 8 33.64 1.66 -1.15
C ALA A 8 34.12 0.26 -1.58
N ALA A 9 35.14 -0.29 -0.87
CA ALA A 9 35.63 -1.65 -1.13
C ALA A 9 34.54 -2.72 -0.89
N ALA A 10 33.74 -2.59 0.16
CA ALA A 10 32.61 -3.50 0.44
C ALA A 10 31.56 -3.43 -0.69
N ARG A 11 31.21 -2.23 -1.15
CA ARG A 11 30.26 -2.03 -2.25
C ARG A 11 30.78 -2.59 -3.58
N ALA A 12 32.05 -2.36 -3.87
CA ALA A 12 32.68 -2.83 -5.10
C ALA A 12 32.99 -4.32 -5.11
N GLY A 13 32.95 -4.96 -3.95
CA GLY A 13 33.38 -6.35 -3.81
C GLY A 13 34.89 -6.53 -3.86
N SER A 14 35.66 -5.56 -3.41
CA SER A 14 37.13 -5.59 -3.40
C SER A 14 37.71 -5.70 -1.98
N LEU A 15 36.92 -5.99 -0.96
CA LEU A 15 37.40 -6.14 0.42
C LEU A 15 38.52 -7.18 0.52
N GLY A 16 38.38 -8.32 -0.18
CA GLY A 16 39.41 -9.36 -0.21
C GLY A 16 40.73 -8.98 -0.86
N GLN A 17 40.79 -7.83 -1.57
CA GLN A 17 42.02 -7.28 -2.17
C GLN A 17 42.74 -6.36 -1.20
N LEU A 18 42.13 -6.00 -0.09
CA LEU A 18 42.81 -5.20 0.94
C LEU A 18 43.82 -6.07 1.70
N PRO A 19 44.94 -5.45 2.18
CA PRO A 19 45.87 -6.16 3.05
C PRO A 19 45.18 -6.83 4.25
N ALA A 20 45.46 -8.09 4.52
CA ALA A 20 44.77 -8.88 5.53
C ALA A 20 44.85 -8.25 6.94
N ASN A 21 45.88 -7.52 7.26
CA ASN A 21 46.06 -6.80 8.53
C ASN A 21 45.10 -5.59 8.66
N LEU A 22 44.41 -5.17 7.58
CA LEU A 22 43.40 -4.12 7.59
C LEU A 22 41.96 -4.69 7.73
N LEU A 23 41.75 -5.95 7.42
CA LEU A 23 40.47 -6.64 7.58
C LEU A 23 40.23 -7.04 9.03
N THR A 24 40.17 -6.08 9.92
CA THR A 24 39.95 -6.30 11.37
C THR A 24 38.48 -6.06 11.73
N ALA A 25 38.04 -6.64 12.85
CA ALA A 25 36.70 -6.35 13.39
C ALA A 25 36.49 -4.85 13.60
N GLU A 26 37.49 -4.11 14.09
CA GLU A 26 37.44 -2.65 14.30
C GLU A 26 37.12 -1.90 13.01
N ASN A 27 37.78 -2.22 11.89
CA ASN A 27 37.53 -1.55 10.62
C ASN A 27 36.18 -1.95 10.01
N LEU A 28 35.72 -3.17 10.25
CA LEU A 28 34.45 -3.68 9.75
C LEU A 28 33.22 -3.21 10.56
N THR A 29 33.43 -2.56 11.71
CA THR A 29 32.36 -2.02 12.56
C THR A 29 32.11 -0.52 12.37
N LYS A 30 33.00 0.21 11.68
CA LYS A 30 32.85 1.65 11.47
C LYS A 30 31.65 1.96 10.55
N GLY A 31 30.67 2.70 11.07
CA GLY A 31 29.50 3.14 10.32
C GLY A 31 29.80 4.34 9.41
N ASN A 32 29.13 4.41 8.25
CA ASN A 32 29.05 5.62 7.44
C ASN A 32 28.01 6.62 8.01
N SER A 33 27.64 7.67 7.26
CA SER A 33 26.64 8.69 7.66
C SER A 33 25.22 8.17 7.94
N SER A 34 24.93 6.92 7.60
CA SER A 34 23.66 6.24 7.89
C SER A 34 23.85 5.09 8.88
N GLY A 35 24.99 5.03 9.55
CA GLY A 35 25.35 3.92 10.45
C GLY A 35 25.69 2.60 9.75
N ASN A 36 25.64 2.52 8.40
CA ASN A 36 25.96 1.29 7.69
C ASN A 36 27.46 0.98 7.81
N THR A 37 27.79 -0.19 8.34
CA THR A 37 29.16 -0.70 8.35
C THR A 37 29.55 -1.29 7.00
N PRO A 38 30.84 -1.56 6.73
CA PRO A 38 31.25 -2.30 5.53
C PRO A 38 30.50 -3.65 5.37
N LEU A 39 30.18 -4.34 6.48
CA LEU A 39 29.37 -5.57 6.46
C LEU A 39 27.95 -5.35 5.96
N HIS A 40 27.32 -4.25 6.33
CA HIS A 40 26.01 -3.88 5.78
C HIS A 40 26.07 -3.74 4.25
N LEU A 41 27.10 -3.07 3.75
CA LEU A 41 27.24 -2.88 2.31
C LEU A 41 27.63 -4.17 1.59
N ALA A 42 28.54 -4.96 2.16
CA ALA A 42 28.88 -6.27 1.60
C ALA A 42 27.65 -7.19 1.53
N ALA A 43 26.83 -7.23 2.59
CA ALA A 43 25.57 -7.96 2.61
C ALA A 43 24.59 -7.45 1.57
N LYS A 44 24.39 -6.13 1.51
CA LYS A 44 23.50 -5.48 0.54
C LYS A 44 23.84 -5.83 -0.90
N TYR A 45 25.14 -5.85 -1.25
CA TYR A 45 25.61 -6.07 -2.61
C TYR A 45 26.03 -7.50 -2.94
N GLY A 46 25.75 -8.47 -2.06
CA GLY A 46 26.12 -9.88 -2.26
C GLY A 46 27.64 -10.09 -2.33
N LYS A 47 28.37 -9.47 -1.42
CA LYS A 47 29.85 -9.50 -1.41
C LYS A 47 30.44 -10.08 -0.14
N LEU A 48 29.62 -10.76 0.67
CA LEU A 48 30.09 -11.36 1.94
C LEU A 48 31.11 -12.46 1.75
N GLY A 49 31.04 -13.22 0.65
CA GLY A 49 32.01 -14.26 0.34
C GLY A 49 33.45 -13.78 0.19
N GLN A 50 33.68 -12.46 0.12
CA GLN A 50 35.03 -11.87 0.08
C GLN A 50 35.59 -11.55 1.47
N ILE A 51 34.77 -11.68 2.49
CA ILE A 51 35.18 -11.46 3.89
C ILE A 51 35.64 -12.82 4.46
N PRO A 52 36.82 -12.87 5.08
CA PRO A 52 37.24 -14.10 5.75
C PRO A 52 36.17 -14.63 6.71
N ALA A 53 35.82 -15.90 6.60
CA ALA A 53 34.70 -16.50 7.36
C ALA A 53 34.84 -16.30 8.89
N GLY A 54 36.07 -16.25 9.41
CA GLY A 54 36.35 -15.98 10.82
C GLY A 54 35.97 -14.58 11.30
N LEU A 55 35.69 -13.63 10.36
CA LEU A 55 35.17 -12.28 10.65
C LEU A 55 33.66 -12.18 10.53
N LEU A 56 33.00 -13.17 9.95
CA LEU A 56 31.53 -13.22 9.88
C LEU A 56 30.98 -13.81 11.19
N THR A 57 31.17 -13.08 12.28
CA THR A 57 30.73 -13.51 13.60
C THR A 57 29.42 -12.86 14.01
N PRO A 58 28.63 -13.51 14.89
CA PRO A 58 27.37 -12.94 15.38
C PRO A 58 27.48 -11.50 15.88
N PRO A 59 28.49 -11.10 16.69
CA PRO A 59 28.62 -9.71 17.13
C PRO A 59 28.76 -8.71 16.01
N LEU A 60 29.40 -9.07 14.89
CA LEU A 60 29.55 -8.19 13.73
C LEU A 60 28.30 -8.16 12.86
N LEU A 61 27.58 -9.28 12.76
CA LEU A 61 26.36 -9.43 11.96
C LEU A 61 25.10 -8.87 12.65
N LEU A 62 25.17 -8.61 13.97
CA LEU A 62 24.09 -8.01 14.75
C LEU A 62 24.24 -6.49 14.94
N ILE A 63 25.31 -5.87 14.43
CA ILE A 63 25.46 -4.42 14.46
C ILE A 63 24.29 -3.80 13.69
N LYS A 64 23.65 -2.83 14.32
CA LYS A 64 22.53 -2.09 13.72
C LYS A 64 23.02 -0.76 13.15
N ASN A 65 22.50 -0.41 11.98
CA ASN A 65 22.63 0.94 11.43
C ASN A 65 21.64 1.91 12.11
N ASP A 66 21.57 3.17 11.68
CA ASP A 66 20.70 4.19 12.28
C ASP A 66 19.20 3.86 12.20
N ALA A 67 18.77 3.07 11.22
CA ALA A 67 17.40 2.55 11.11
C ALA A 67 17.17 1.26 11.93
N GLY A 68 18.19 0.75 12.64
CA GLY A 68 18.13 -0.50 13.37
C GLY A 68 18.27 -1.75 12.51
N TYR A 69 18.59 -1.61 11.23
CA TYR A 69 18.84 -2.75 10.34
C TYR A 69 20.24 -3.35 10.59
N THR A 70 20.29 -4.66 10.61
CA THR A 70 21.54 -5.43 10.60
C THR A 70 21.95 -5.75 9.15
N PRO A 71 23.20 -6.21 8.89
CA PRO A 71 23.57 -6.73 7.58
C PRO A 71 22.59 -7.76 7.02
N LEU A 72 22.00 -8.60 7.88
CA LEU A 72 21.02 -9.62 7.48
C LEU A 72 19.71 -9.02 6.97
N HIS A 73 19.24 -7.89 7.53
CA HIS A 73 18.08 -7.16 7.00
C HIS A 73 18.33 -6.67 5.57
N LEU A 74 19.53 -6.12 5.32
CA LEU A 74 19.86 -5.61 3.99
C LEU A 74 20.03 -6.75 2.98
N ALA A 75 20.64 -7.87 3.37
CA ALA A 75 20.73 -9.04 2.52
C ALA A 75 19.35 -9.60 2.15
N ALA A 76 18.44 -9.66 3.13
CA ALA A 76 17.07 -10.12 2.92
C ALA A 76 16.33 -9.22 1.91
N ARG A 77 16.45 -7.90 2.07
CA ARG A 77 15.81 -6.91 1.20
C ARG A 77 16.33 -6.94 -0.24
N GLU A 78 17.62 -7.16 -0.41
CA GLU A 78 18.28 -7.12 -1.73
C GLU A 78 18.41 -8.51 -2.38
N GLY A 79 17.92 -9.58 -1.72
CA GLY A 79 17.95 -10.93 -2.27
C GLY A 79 19.35 -11.57 -2.28
N THR A 80 20.15 -11.29 -1.28
CA THR A 80 21.54 -11.80 -1.16
C THR A 80 21.76 -12.70 0.06
N LEU A 81 20.66 -13.26 0.62
CA LEU A 81 20.71 -14.16 1.77
C LEU A 81 21.56 -15.41 1.52
N ALA A 82 21.58 -15.89 0.27
CA ALA A 82 22.41 -17.04 -0.11
C ALA A 82 23.91 -16.84 0.11
N GLU A 83 24.36 -15.59 0.20
CA GLU A 83 25.76 -15.24 0.51
C GLU A 83 26.10 -15.40 2.00
N PHE A 84 25.10 -15.55 2.87
CA PHE A 84 25.34 -15.80 4.28
C PHE A 84 25.65 -17.28 4.51
N PRO A 85 26.63 -17.59 5.38
CA PRO A 85 26.82 -18.96 5.85
C PRO A 85 25.52 -19.49 6.46
N ALA A 86 25.06 -20.67 6.04
CA ALA A 86 23.81 -21.26 6.52
C ALA A 86 23.73 -21.36 8.06
N ALA A 87 24.87 -21.58 8.72
CA ALA A 87 24.96 -21.60 10.17
C ALA A 87 24.60 -20.27 10.85
N LEU A 88 24.60 -19.18 10.13
CA LEU A 88 24.24 -17.82 10.60
C LEU A 88 22.80 -17.43 10.23
N LEU A 89 22.12 -18.21 9.40
CA LEU A 89 20.70 -18.04 9.09
C LEU A 89 19.86 -18.80 10.13
N THR A 90 19.93 -18.38 11.37
CA THR A 90 19.19 -19.01 12.48
C THR A 90 17.91 -18.23 12.77
N ARG A 91 16.93 -18.90 13.41
CA ARG A 91 15.71 -18.27 13.90
C ARG A 91 16.00 -17.01 14.73
N GLU A 92 16.99 -17.05 15.60
CA GLU A 92 17.36 -15.94 16.47
C GLU A 92 17.76 -14.69 15.66
N TYR A 93 18.62 -14.85 14.66
CA TYR A 93 19.09 -13.71 13.84
C TYR A 93 18.02 -13.22 12.88
N LEU A 94 17.20 -14.11 12.33
CA LEU A 94 16.09 -13.78 11.45
C LEU A 94 14.93 -13.07 12.18
N LEU A 95 14.87 -13.12 13.49
CA LEU A 95 13.91 -12.39 14.34
C LEU A 95 14.47 -11.10 14.95
N THR A 96 15.72 -10.72 14.63
CA THR A 96 16.28 -9.44 15.09
C THR A 96 15.42 -8.28 14.56
N ARG A 97 15.00 -7.39 15.45
CA ARG A 97 14.07 -6.30 15.09
C ARG A 97 14.82 -5.00 14.76
N SER A 98 14.40 -4.32 13.72
CA SER A 98 14.77 -2.93 13.40
C SER A 98 14.09 -1.92 14.35
N ASN A 99 14.30 -0.62 14.14
CA ASN A 99 13.63 0.43 14.93
C ASN A 99 12.10 0.51 14.68
N SER A 100 11.59 -0.07 13.61
CA SER A 100 10.17 -0.22 13.28
C SER A 100 9.62 -1.62 13.56
N GLY A 101 10.40 -2.44 14.24
CA GLY A 101 10.04 -3.82 14.56
C GLY A 101 10.10 -4.78 13.38
N LEU A 102 10.52 -4.34 12.18
CA LEU A 102 10.72 -5.21 11.03
C LEU A 102 11.90 -6.15 11.30
N THR A 103 11.76 -7.39 10.87
CA THR A 103 12.82 -8.40 10.95
C THR A 103 13.40 -8.69 9.56
N PRO A 104 14.56 -9.37 9.45
CA PRO A 104 15.04 -9.85 8.15
C PRO A 104 14.00 -10.66 7.38
N LEU A 105 13.11 -11.42 8.07
CA LEU A 105 12.03 -12.15 7.42
C LEU A 105 10.99 -11.21 6.76
N HIS A 106 10.63 -10.10 7.40
CA HIS A 106 9.76 -9.09 6.80
C HIS A 106 10.38 -8.50 5.53
N GLN A 107 11.68 -8.20 5.57
CA GLN A 107 12.41 -7.70 4.40
C GLN A 107 12.48 -8.74 3.27
N ALA A 108 12.70 -10.02 3.61
CA ALA A 108 12.68 -11.11 2.64
C ALA A 108 11.29 -11.32 2.03
N ALA A 109 10.23 -11.20 2.82
CA ALA A 109 8.86 -11.30 2.35
C ALA A 109 8.52 -10.16 1.39
N ALA A 110 8.86 -8.92 1.76
CA ALA A 110 8.67 -7.74 0.90
C ALA A 110 9.42 -7.84 -0.43
N ALA A 111 10.62 -8.42 -0.41
CA ALA A 111 11.46 -8.59 -1.61
C ALA A 111 11.13 -9.86 -2.41
N GLY A 112 10.31 -10.78 -1.87
CA GLY A 112 10.02 -12.07 -2.49
C GLY A 112 11.23 -13.01 -2.52
N THR A 113 12.06 -12.99 -1.48
CA THR A 113 13.33 -13.75 -1.40
C THR A 113 13.33 -14.82 -0.29
N LEU A 114 12.15 -15.19 0.21
CA LEU A 114 12.00 -16.21 1.25
C LEU A 114 12.50 -17.58 0.81
N ASP A 115 12.56 -17.86 -0.48
CA ASP A 115 13.10 -19.07 -1.08
C ASP A 115 14.61 -19.25 -0.87
N GLN A 116 15.33 -18.16 -0.53
CA GLN A 116 16.76 -18.19 -0.20
C GLN A 116 17.03 -18.68 1.23
N LEU A 117 16.01 -18.84 2.04
CA LEU A 117 16.15 -19.38 3.38
C LEU A 117 16.43 -20.90 3.34
N PRO A 118 17.22 -21.42 4.28
CA PRO A 118 17.41 -22.86 4.41
C PRO A 118 16.07 -23.61 4.50
N ALA A 119 15.97 -24.74 3.81
CA ALA A 119 14.76 -25.56 3.79
C ALA A 119 14.33 -25.94 5.22
N GLY A 120 13.02 -25.80 5.50
CA GLY A 120 12.44 -26.12 6.80
C GLY A 120 12.64 -25.05 7.90
N LEU A 121 13.37 -23.97 7.62
CA LEU A 121 13.56 -22.90 8.60
C LEU A 121 12.29 -22.03 8.75
N LEU A 122 11.60 -21.74 7.65
CA LEU A 122 10.36 -20.98 7.68
C LEU A 122 9.23 -21.86 8.23
N THR A 123 8.51 -21.35 9.22
CA THR A 123 7.39 -22.01 9.88
C THR A 123 6.21 -21.04 10.00
N VAL A 124 4.99 -21.54 10.26
CA VAL A 124 3.78 -20.71 10.36
C VAL A 124 3.93 -19.61 11.43
N ASP A 125 4.54 -19.92 12.57
CA ASP A 125 4.76 -18.94 13.64
C ASP A 125 5.75 -17.84 13.23
N LEU A 126 6.74 -18.15 12.39
CA LEU A 126 7.62 -17.14 11.79
C LEU A 126 6.88 -16.28 10.76
N VAL A 127 6.01 -16.87 9.94
CA VAL A 127 5.16 -16.14 8.98
C VAL A 127 4.23 -15.16 9.69
N LEU A 128 3.74 -15.53 10.87
CA LEU A 128 2.86 -14.71 11.72
C LEU A 128 3.61 -13.73 12.64
N THR A 129 4.95 -13.64 12.56
CA THR A 129 5.72 -12.64 13.29
C THR A 129 5.26 -11.24 12.90
N LYS A 130 5.03 -10.37 13.90
CA LYS A 130 4.48 -9.02 13.68
C LYS A 130 5.54 -7.95 13.86
N SER A 131 5.56 -6.96 12.98
CA SER A 131 6.27 -5.69 13.14
C SER A 131 5.64 -4.83 14.25
N ASP A 132 6.13 -3.59 14.46
CA ASP A 132 5.54 -2.67 15.44
C ASP A 132 4.17 -2.15 14.99
N THR A 133 3.87 -2.17 13.69
CA THR A 133 2.52 -1.89 13.14
C THR A 133 1.60 -3.11 13.17
N GLY A 134 2.10 -4.26 13.62
CA GLY A 134 1.37 -5.51 13.62
C GLY A 134 1.34 -6.23 12.27
N ASN A 135 2.05 -5.73 11.25
CA ASN A 135 2.15 -6.39 9.96
C ASN A 135 2.88 -7.73 10.09
N THR A 136 2.32 -8.76 9.46
CA THR A 136 2.97 -10.06 9.28
C THR A 136 3.77 -10.09 7.99
N LEU A 137 4.51 -11.17 7.75
CA LEU A 137 5.25 -11.35 6.50
C LEU A 137 4.35 -11.28 5.27
N LEU A 138 3.10 -11.77 5.36
CA LEU A 138 2.14 -11.68 4.26
C LEU A 138 1.66 -10.26 4.00
N HIS A 139 1.55 -9.41 5.02
CA HIS A 139 1.26 -7.98 4.80
C HIS A 139 2.38 -7.31 4.00
N GLU A 140 3.64 -7.55 4.37
CA GLU A 140 4.80 -6.99 3.66
C GLU A 140 4.88 -7.50 2.21
N ALA A 141 4.62 -8.79 1.98
CA ALA A 141 4.55 -9.35 0.62
C ALA A 141 3.40 -8.75 -0.18
N ALA A 142 2.22 -8.57 0.44
CA ALA A 142 1.04 -7.97 -0.19
C ALA A 142 1.25 -6.50 -0.57
N GLU A 143 1.93 -5.74 0.28
CA GLU A 143 2.26 -4.34 0.03
C GLU A 143 3.20 -4.16 -1.16
N ASN A 144 4.15 -5.08 -1.31
CA ASN A 144 5.23 -4.97 -2.30
C ASN A 144 5.03 -5.85 -3.56
N GLY A 145 3.87 -6.52 -3.71
CA GLY A 145 3.60 -7.36 -4.88
C GLY A 145 4.49 -8.59 -4.98
N ALA A 146 4.75 -9.24 -3.86
CA ALA A 146 5.62 -10.40 -3.77
C ALA A 146 4.89 -11.68 -3.30
N LEU A 147 3.54 -11.68 -3.32
CA LEU A 147 2.74 -12.83 -2.89
C LEU A 147 2.88 -14.03 -3.84
N ASP A 148 3.10 -13.80 -5.13
CA ASP A 148 3.34 -14.83 -6.13
C ASP A 148 4.63 -15.62 -5.88
N ARG A 149 5.60 -14.99 -5.18
CA ARG A 149 6.86 -15.60 -4.75
C ARG A 149 6.84 -16.09 -3.30
N PHE A 150 5.72 -15.89 -2.60
CA PHE A 150 5.56 -16.39 -1.24
C PHE A 150 5.36 -17.91 -1.26
N PRO A 151 6.00 -18.69 -0.35
CA PRO A 151 5.85 -20.14 -0.36
C PRO A 151 4.38 -20.54 -0.15
N ALA A 152 3.79 -21.24 -1.14
CA ALA A 152 2.36 -21.52 -1.25
C ALA A 152 1.77 -22.23 -0.02
N GLN A 153 2.54 -23.11 0.65
CA GLN A 153 2.10 -23.83 1.85
C GLN A 153 1.77 -22.89 3.03
N PHE A 154 2.21 -21.64 3.00
CA PHE A 154 1.93 -20.64 4.03
C PHE A 154 0.83 -19.64 3.63
N ILE A 155 0.33 -19.71 2.39
CA ILE A 155 -0.86 -18.96 1.96
C ILE A 155 -2.08 -19.77 2.39
N THR A 156 -2.60 -19.49 3.56
CA THR A 156 -3.73 -20.19 4.18
C THR A 156 -4.75 -19.19 4.70
N HIS A 157 -5.96 -19.65 4.99
CA HIS A 157 -6.97 -18.79 5.63
C HIS A 157 -6.43 -18.12 6.88
N ALA A 158 -5.79 -18.87 7.78
CA ALA A 158 -5.27 -18.35 9.05
C ALA A 158 -4.19 -17.26 8.88
N THR A 159 -3.29 -17.43 7.92
CA THR A 159 -2.20 -16.47 7.67
C THR A 159 -2.68 -15.24 6.91
N LEU A 160 -3.61 -15.41 5.95
CA LEU A 160 -4.21 -14.31 5.18
C LEU A 160 -5.14 -13.44 6.03
N THR A 161 -5.81 -14.00 7.06
CA THR A 161 -6.76 -13.28 7.91
C THR A 161 -6.18 -12.79 9.23
N SER A 162 -4.88 -13.01 9.48
CA SER A 162 -4.18 -12.39 10.61
C SER A 162 -4.19 -10.87 10.43
N THR A 163 -4.54 -10.13 11.50
CA THR A 163 -4.69 -8.67 11.43
C THR A 163 -3.51 -7.92 11.99
N ASN A 164 -3.22 -6.75 11.42
CA ASN A 164 -2.33 -5.74 11.99
C ASN A 164 -3.04 -4.91 13.08
N ILE A 165 -2.41 -3.85 13.61
CA ILE A 165 -3.00 -3.00 14.66
C ILE A 165 -4.21 -2.20 14.18
N SER A 166 -4.36 -1.93 12.87
CA SER A 166 -5.52 -1.28 12.26
C SER A 166 -6.66 -2.26 11.98
N GLY A 167 -6.49 -3.55 12.31
CA GLY A 167 -7.45 -4.60 11.97
C GLY A 167 -7.41 -5.00 10.49
N GLU A 168 -6.43 -4.55 9.72
CA GLU A 168 -6.23 -4.93 8.33
C GLU A 168 -5.61 -6.32 8.24
N THR A 169 -6.03 -7.09 7.26
CA THR A 169 -5.44 -8.38 6.88
C THR A 169 -4.54 -8.20 5.67
N ALA A 170 -3.71 -9.18 5.35
CA ALA A 170 -2.91 -9.17 4.12
C ALA A 170 -3.78 -9.02 2.85
N LEU A 171 -5.06 -9.44 2.89
CA LEU A 171 -6.01 -9.23 1.81
C LEU A 171 -6.41 -7.75 1.64
N HIS A 172 -6.57 -7.00 2.73
CA HIS A 172 -6.81 -5.56 2.67
C HIS A 172 -5.61 -4.84 2.05
N THR A 173 -4.39 -5.21 2.48
CA THR A 173 -3.16 -4.67 1.92
C THR A 173 -3.02 -4.99 0.44
N ALA A 174 -3.31 -6.25 0.03
CA ALA A 174 -3.29 -6.66 -1.38
C ALA A 174 -4.35 -5.90 -2.20
N ALA A 175 -5.56 -5.71 -1.68
CA ALA A 175 -6.62 -4.96 -2.34
C ALA A 175 -6.26 -3.49 -2.55
N LEU A 176 -5.62 -2.87 -1.55
CA LEU A 176 -5.17 -1.49 -1.61
C LEU A 176 -4.05 -1.29 -2.64
N ASN A 177 -3.14 -2.26 -2.76
CA ASN A 177 -1.97 -2.14 -3.63
C ASN A 177 -2.14 -2.84 -5.00
N GLY A 178 -3.30 -3.43 -5.29
CA GLY A 178 -3.58 -4.07 -6.58
C GLY A 178 -2.89 -5.42 -6.78
N HIS A 179 -2.77 -6.19 -5.72
CA HIS A 179 -2.06 -7.48 -5.74
C HIS A 179 -2.95 -8.67 -5.35
N LEU A 180 -4.29 -8.52 -5.42
CA LEU A 180 -5.22 -9.63 -5.16
C LEU A 180 -5.09 -10.73 -6.22
N ASP A 181 -4.68 -10.41 -7.44
CA ASP A 181 -4.45 -11.35 -8.53
C ASP A 181 -3.32 -12.36 -8.24
N GLN A 182 -2.42 -12.03 -7.27
CA GLN A 182 -1.37 -12.93 -6.81
C GLN A 182 -1.84 -13.93 -5.74
N ILE A 183 -3.08 -13.80 -5.26
CA ILE A 183 -3.66 -14.68 -4.24
C ILE A 183 -4.47 -15.78 -4.93
N PRO A 184 -4.30 -17.06 -4.55
CA PRO A 184 -5.11 -18.14 -5.09
C PRO A 184 -6.61 -17.87 -4.93
N ARG A 185 -7.37 -18.08 -6.03
CA ARG A 185 -8.80 -17.69 -6.12
C ARG A 185 -9.68 -18.31 -5.02
N GLU A 186 -9.32 -19.48 -4.52
CA GLU A 186 -10.03 -20.13 -3.41
C GLU A 186 -10.06 -19.32 -2.12
N PHE A 187 -9.16 -18.35 -1.94
CA PHE A 187 -9.13 -17.45 -0.79
C PHE A 187 -9.86 -16.13 -1.04
N LEU A 188 -10.21 -15.79 -2.30
CA LEU A 188 -10.94 -14.57 -2.65
C LEU A 188 -12.45 -14.77 -2.48
N THR A 189 -12.86 -15.12 -1.28
CA THR A 189 -14.26 -15.41 -0.90
C THR A 189 -14.89 -14.26 -0.14
N ALA A 190 -16.24 -14.22 -0.08
CA ALA A 190 -16.95 -13.25 0.73
C ALA A 190 -16.51 -13.30 2.20
N ALA A 191 -16.30 -14.49 2.77
CA ALA A 191 -15.84 -14.67 4.14
C ALA A 191 -14.50 -13.98 4.43
N ASN A 192 -13.63 -13.87 3.45
CA ASN A 192 -12.31 -13.27 3.58
C ASN A 192 -12.31 -11.78 3.18
N LEU A 193 -12.93 -11.42 2.05
CA LEU A 193 -12.87 -10.07 1.49
C LEU A 193 -13.83 -9.08 2.17
N LEU A 194 -14.81 -9.56 2.94
CA LEU A 194 -15.73 -8.73 3.72
C LEU A 194 -15.35 -8.63 5.21
N LEU A 195 -14.20 -9.16 5.61
CA LEU A 195 -13.64 -8.89 6.94
C LEU A 195 -13.47 -7.38 7.12
N LYS A 196 -13.75 -6.92 8.33
CA LYS A 196 -13.75 -5.48 8.65
C LYS A 196 -12.50 -5.08 9.41
N THR A 197 -11.87 -4.01 8.98
CA THR A 197 -10.82 -3.32 9.74
C THR A 197 -11.39 -2.68 11.01
N ALA A 198 -10.52 -2.05 11.82
CA ALA A 198 -10.94 -1.26 12.97
C ALA A 198 -11.91 -0.11 12.60
N ASN A 199 -11.85 0.40 11.37
CA ASN A 199 -12.76 1.42 10.83
C ASN A 199 -13.98 0.82 10.12
N HIS A 200 -14.16 -0.49 10.15
CA HIS A 200 -15.17 -1.24 9.41
C HIS A 200 -15.01 -1.23 7.89
N ASP A 201 -13.85 -0.85 7.38
CA ASP A 201 -13.54 -0.99 5.96
C ASP A 201 -13.32 -2.46 5.59
N THR A 202 -13.73 -2.84 4.40
CA THR A 202 -13.51 -4.17 3.81
C THR A 202 -12.49 -4.08 2.69
N CYS A 203 -12.05 -5.22 2.14
CA CYS A 203 -11.18 -5.22 0.95
C CYS A 203 -11.83 -4.50 -0.24
N LEU A 204 -13.17 -4.44 -0.31
CA LEU A 204 -13.87 -3.68 -1.36
C LEU A 204 -13.67 -2.17 -1.21
N HIS A 205 -13.63 -1.64 0.02
CA HIS A 205 -13.29 -0.23 0.27
C HIS A 205 -11.86 0.05 -0.19
N ALA A 206 -10.91 -0.79 0.21
CA ALA A 206 -9.50 -0.64 -0.17
C ALA A 206 -9.31 -0.67 -1.70
N ALA A 207 -9.90 -1.65 -2.38
CA ALA A 207 -9.87 -1.77 -3.84
C ALA A 207 -10.55 -0.60 -4.54
N ALA A 208 -11.67 -0.09 -3.99
CA ALA A 208 -12.40 1.05 -4.55
C ALA A 208 -11.61 2.35 -4.49
N ILE A 209 -10.91 2.60 -3.36
CA ILE A 209 -10.07 3.79 -3.16
C ILE A 209 -8.89 3.80 -4.15
N SER A 210 -8.26 2.66 -4.39
CA SER A 210 -7.03 2.56 -5.18
C SER A 210 -7.24 2.13 -6.63
N GLY A 211 -8.49 1.85 -7.05
CA GLY A 211 -8.80 1.51 -8.44
C GLY A 211 -8.50 0.07 -8.81
N HIS A 212 -8.75 -0.87 -7.92
CA HIS A 212 -8.48 -2.29 -8.12
C HIS A 212 -9.73 -3.18 -7.92
N LEU A 213 -10.94 -2.61 -8.12
CA LEU A 213 -12.19 -3.37 -8.05
C LEU A 213 -12.28 -4.46 -9.12
N ASP A 214 -11.55 -4.32 -10.23
CA ASP A 214 -11.43 -5.32 -11.29
C ASP A 214 -10.77 -6.62 -10.82
N GLN A 215 -10.00 -6.58 -9.72
CA GLN A 215 -9.40 -7.77 -9.10
C GLN A 215 -10.34 -8.46 -8.08
N ILE A 216 -11.43 -7.82 -7.70
CA ILE A 216 -12.47 -8.44 -6.86
C ILE A 216 -13.30 -9.38 -7.73
N PRO A 217 -13.57 -10.62 -7.28
CA PRO A 217 -14.48 -11.51 -8.00
C PRO A 217 -15.82 -10.82 -8.30
N ALA A 218 -16.25 -10.81 -9.57
CA ALA A 218 -17.43 -10.07 -10.01
C ALA A 218 -18.71 -10.49 -9.26
N GLU A 219 -18.80 -11.73 -8.82
CA GLU A 219 -19.87 -12.25 -7.98
C GLU A 219 -19.97 -11.57 -6.60
N LEU A 220 -18.91 -10.91 -6.13
CA LEU A 220 -18.87 -10.16 -4.86
C LEU A 220 -19.16 -8.67 -5.03
N LEU A 221 -19.17 -8.13 -6.26
CA LEU A 221 -19.56 -6.75 -6.54
C LEU A 221 -21.10 -6.65 -6.57
N THR A 222 -21.77 -7.10 -5.52
CA THR A 222 -23.22 -7.01 -5.36
C THR A 222 -23.65 -5.68 -4.75
N HIS A 223 -24.94 -5.32 -4.89
CA HIS A 223 -25.49 -4.14 -4.23
C HIS A 223 -25.17 -4.16 -2.74
N ASP A 224 -25.50 -5.26 -2.04
CA ASP A 224 -25.31 -5.36 -0.59
C ASP A 224 -23.87 -5.17 -0.14
N ASN A 225 -22.91 -5.68 -0.92
CA ASN A 225 -21.49 -5.54 -0.62
C ASN A 225 -20.97 -4.13 -0.91
N LEU A 226 -21.46 -3.48 -1.98
CA LEU A 226 -21.05 -2.14 -2.37
C LEU A 226 -21.64 -1.04 -1.47
N VAL A 227 -22.67 -1.33 -0.67
CA VAL A 227 -23.24 -0.42 0.34
C VAL A 227 -22.83 -0.76 1.77
N LEU A 228 -21.90 -1.67 1.98
CA LEU A 228 -21.35 -1.92 3.33
C LEU A 228 -20.69 -0.66 3.85
N ALA A 229 -21.19 -0.16 4.98
CA ALA A 229 -20.71 1.09 5.55
C ALA A 229 -19.51 0.89 6.48
N SER A 230 -18.53 1.77 6.34
CA SER A 230 -17.48 2.02 7.32
C SER A 230 -18.05 2.72 8.56
N LYS A 231 -17.22 3.03 9.57
CA LYS A 231 -17.65 3.78 10.76
C LYS A 231 -18.15 5.20 10.47
N SER A 232 -17.77 5.79 9.34
CA SER A 232 -18.25 7.09 8.89
C SER A 232 -19.44 7.01 7.93
N GLY A 233 -20.03 5.84 7.77
CA GLY A 233 -21.08 5.59 6.78
C GLY A 233 -20.59 5.57 5.33
N HIS A 234 -19.28 5.75 5.09
CA HIS A 234 -18.69 5.67 3.77
C HIS A 234 -18.72 4.23 3.26
N THR A 235 -19.04 4.02 1.99
CA THR A 235 -19.22 2.69 1.41
C THR A 235 -18.27 2.50 0.23
N PRO A 236 -18.00 1.26 -0.24
CA PRO A 236 -17.19 1.03 -1.43
C PRO A 236 -17.63 1.84 -2.66
N ILE A 237 -18.95 2.04 -2.86
CA ILE A 237 -19.44 2.84 -3.98
C ILE A 237 -19.13 4.34 -3.82
N HIS A 238 -19.12 4.89 -2.59
CA HIS A 238 -18.65 6.26 -2.33
C HIS A 238 -17.16 6.37 -2.65
N ALA A 239 -16.35 5.43 -2.18
CA ALA A 239 -14.91 5.39 -2.44
C ALA A 239 -14.60 5.32 -3.94
N ALA A 240 -15.29 4.45 -4.68
CA ALA A 240 -15.13 4.35 -6.14
C ALA A 240 -15.52 5.65 -6.87
N ALA A 241 -16.56 6.34 -6.40
CA ALA A 241 -17.03 7.61 -6.96
C ALA A 241 -16.06 8.76 -6.69
N GLU A 242 -15.55 8.84 -5.46
CA GLU A 242 -14.55 9.82 -5.01
C GLU A 242 -13.23 9.67 -5.78
N SER A 243 -12.76 8.45 -5.95
CA SER A 243 -11.49 8.15 -6.62
C SER A 243 -11.59 8.02 -8.16
N GLY A 244 -12.80 8.12 -8.75
CA GLY A 244 -13.00 8.06 -10.21
C GLY A 244 -12.98 6.66 -10.82
N TYR A 245 -13.25 5.63 -10.03
CA TYR A 245 -13.18 4.23 -10.47
C TYR A 245 -14.55 3.54 -10.63
N LEU A 246 -15.65 4.30 -10.73
CA LEU A 246 -16.99 3.72 -10.94
C LEU A 246 -17.08 2.81 -12.17
N LYS A 247 -16.29 3.06 -13.22
CA LYS A 247 -16.24 2.25 -14.44
C LYS A 247 -15.71 0.82 -14.22
N GLN A 248 -15.08 0.54 -13.09
CA GLN A 248 -14.64 -0.82 -12.75
C GLN A 248 -15.79 -1.68 -12.20
N ILE A 249 -16.90 -1.05 -11.82
CA ILE A 249 -18.10 -1.77 -11.42
C ILE A 249 -18.85 -2.17 -12.70
N PRO A 250 -19.21 -3.45 -12.88
CA PRO A 250 -19.99 -3.89 -14.03
C PRO A 250 -21.25 -3.06 -14.20
N THR A 251 -21.56 -2.66 -15.45
CA THR A 251 -22.68 -1.75 -15.74
C THR A 251 -24.05 -2.28 -15.34
N ASP A 252 -24.22 -3.60 -15.38
CA ASP A 252 -25.44 -4.28 -14.91
C ASP A 252 -25.59 -4.27 -13.38
N ARG A 253 -24.54 -3.89 -12.65
CA ARG A 253 -24.51 -3.79 -11.18
C ARG A 253 -24.50 -2.34 -10.68
N LEU A 254 -24.11 -1.39 -11.53
CA LEU A 254 -24.13 0.04 -11.19
C LEU A 254 -25.55 0.59 -11.34
N THR A 255 -26.31 0.55 -10.26
CA THR A 255 -27.72 0.95 -10.24
C THR A 255 -27.93 2.34 -9.69
N LEU A 256 -29.10 2.93 -9.96
CA LEU A 256 -29.49 4.22 -9.40
C LEU A 256 -29.46 4.20 -7.86
N ASP A 257 -29.97 3.14 -7.25
CA ASP A 257 -30.03 3.00 -5.77
C ASP A 257 -28.62 3.04 -5.15
N LEU A 258 -27.63 2.46 -5.81
CA LEU A 258 -26.22 2.59 -5.38
C LEU A 258 -25.76 4.04 -5.42
N LEU A 259 -26.01 4.75 -6.54
CA LEU A 259 -25.53 6.10 -6.77
C LEU A 259 -26.23 7.18 -5.92
N ILE A 260 -27.38 6.87 -5.32
CA ILE A 260 -28.11 7.75 -4.40
C ILE A 260 -28.06 7.28 -2.94
N SER A 261 -27.35 6.20 -2.65
CA SER A 261 -27.11 5.75 -1.26
C SER A 261 -26.40 6.86 -0.46
N ARG A 262 -26.70 6.98 0.84
CA ARG A 262 -26.20 8.09 1.67
C ARG A 262 -25.22 7.58 2.71
N ASN A 263 -24.13 8.35 2.89
CA ASN A 263 -23.24 8.20 4.04
C ASN A 263 -23.81 8.96 5.27
N ASP A 264 -23.08 8.97 6.36
CA ASP A 264 -23.48 9.64 7.62
C ASP A 264 -23.61 11.17 7.50
N PHE A 265 -23.08 11.79 6.46
CA PHE A 265 -23.22 13.21 6.15
C PHE A 265 -24.39 13.49 5.20
N GLY A 266 -25.08 12.44 4.74
CA GLY A 266 -26.13 12.50 3.74
C GLY A 266 -25.59 12.67 2.33
N ASP A 267 -24.27 12.61 2.13
CA ASP A 267 -23.67 12.65 0.81
C ASP A 267 -23.95 11.34 0.06
N THR A 268 -24.18 11.48 -1.23
CA THR A 268 -24.29 10.34 -2.14
C THR A 268 -22.98 10.15 -2.89
N PRO A 269 -22.73 8.99 -3.53
CA PRO A 269 -21.59 8.82 -4.42
C PRO A 269 -21.47 9.93 -5.49
N LEU A 270 -22.61 10.50 -5.94
CA LEU A 270 -22.60 11.63 -6.87
C LEU A 270 -22.06 12.94 -6.25
N HIS A 271 -22.25 13.14 -4.93
CA HIS A 271 -21.60 14.27 -4.24
C HIS A 271 -20.09 14.08 -4.23
N ALA A 272 -19.61 12.89 -3.89
CA ALA A 272 -18.19 12.56 -3.87
C ALA A 272 -17.56 12.73 -5.28
N ALA A 273 -18.17 12.14 -6.31
CA ALA A 273 -17.74 12.32 -7.70
C ALA A 273 -17.72 13.79 -8.15
N ALA A 274 -18.68 14.59 -7.69
CA ALA A 274 -18.77 16.02 -8.03
C ALA A 274 -17.70 16.86 -7.35
N VAL A 275 -17.34 16.54 -6.11
CA VAL A 275 -16.27 17.22 -5.35
C VAL A 275 -14.92 17.02 -6.03
N GLU A 276 -14.61 15.77 -6.39
CA GLU A 276 -13.30 15.37 -6.92
C GLU A 276 -13.21 15.46 -8.46
N GLY A 277 -14.30 15.80 -9.16
CA GLY A 277 -14.30 15.96 -10.61
C GLY A 277 -14.36 14.65 -11.38
N HIS A 278 -15.13 13.69 -10.91
CA HIS A 278 -15.30 12.36 -11.51
C HIS A 278 -16.72 12.08 -12.02
N LEU A 279 -17.56 13.11 -12.19
CA LEU A 279 -18.92 12.94 -12.74
C LEU A 279 -18.92 12.34 -14.16
N LYS A 280 -17.88 12.58 -14.96
CA LYS A 280 -17.72 11.99 -16.31
C LYS A 280 -17.60 10.46 -16.29
N ASP A 281 -17.30 9.87 -15.12
CA ASP A 281 -17.17 8.43 -14.94
C ASP A 281 -18.48 7.77 -14.53
N VAL A 282 -19.51 8.58 -14.25
CA VAL A 282 -20.89 8.14 -14.00
C VAL A 282 -21.61 7.97 -15.35
N PRO A 283 -22.35 6.87 -15.58
CA PRO A 283 -23.18 6.73 -16.79
C PRO A 283 -24.16 7.89 -16.95
N HIS A 284 -24.26 8.42 -18.18
CA HIS A 284 -24.99 9.67 -18.47
C HIS A 284 -26.47 9.63 -18.07
N GLU A 285 -27.11 8.46 -18.15
CA GLU A 285 -28.50 8.25 -17.74
C GLU A 285 -28.76 8.56 -16.26
N PHE A 286 -27.75 8.49 -15.41
CA PHE A 286 -27.85 8.82 -13.98
C PHE A 286 -27.55 10.29 -13.69
N LEU A 287 -27.04 11.07 -14.65
CA LEU A 287 -26.71 12.48 -14.49
C LEU A 287 -27.90 13.36 -14.93
N ASN A 288 -28.94 13.39 -14.12
CA ASN A 288 -30.16 14.15 -14.39
C ASN A 288 -30.56 15.03 -13.20
N ARG A 289 -31.63 15.82 -13.35
CA ARG A 289 -32.07 16.75 -12.30
C ARG A 289 -32.39 16.04 -10.99
N ALA A 290 -33.03 14.89 -11.04
CA ALA A 290 -33.44 14.19 -9.82
C ALA A 290 -32.23 13.76 -8.97
N THR A 291 -31.16 13.33 -9.61
CA THR A 291 -29.93 12.84 -8.93
C THR A 291 -28.98 13.97 -8.54
N LEU A 292 -28.77 14.93 -9.45
CA LEU A 292 -27.79 16.01 -9.25
C LEU A 292 -28.29 17.14 -8.33
N THR A 293 -29.58 17.18 -7.94
CA THR A 293 -30.13 18.13 -6.96
C THR A 293 -30.47 17.49 -5.62
N ILE A 294 -30.09 16.24 -5.38
CA ILE A 294 -30.20 15.62 -4.07
C ILE A 294 -29.41 16.42 -3.04
N LYS A 295 -30.05 16.79 -1.95
CA LYS A 295 -29.37 17.53 -0.86
C LYS A 295 -28.78 16.58 0.17
N ASN A 296 -27.55 16.80 0.58
CA ASN A 296 -26.98 16.22 1.78
C ASN A 296 -27.56 16.91 3.05
N TYR A 297 -27.10 16.53 4.24
CA TYR A 297 -27.66 17.07 5.49
C TYR A 297 -27.30 18.55 5.73
N THR A 298 -26.29 19.10 5.05
CA THR A 298 -25.97 20.53 5.08
C THR A 298 -26.66 21.34 4.00
N GLY A 299 -27.44 20.67 3.12
CA GLY A 299 -28.14 21.29 1.99
C GLY A 299 -27.32 21.37 0.71
N GLY A 300 -26.09 20.86 0.71
CA GLY A 300 -25.22 20.74 -0.48
C GLY A 300 -25.82 19.78 -1.50
N THR A 301 -25.52 20.02 -2.78
CA THR A 301 -25.96 19.18 -3.91
C THR A 301 -24.79 18.82 -4.80
N PRO A 302 -24.82 17.69 -5.56
CA PRO A 302 -23.78 17.37 -6.54
C PRO A 302 -23.50 18.51 -7.53
N ILE A 303 -24.53 19.19 -8.05
CA ILE A 303 -24.34 20.37 -8.90
C ILE A 303 -23.56 21.47 -8.17
N GLY A 304 -23.99 21.79 -6.94
CA GLY A 304 -23.33 22.82 -6.13
C GLY A 304 -21.87 22.48 -5.85
N ALA A 305 -21.58 21.21 -5.53
CA ALA A 305 -20.24 20.71 -5.33
C ALA A 305 -19.37 20.83 -6.59
N ALA A 306 -19.87 20.40 -7.74
CA ALA A 306 -19.15 20.53 -9.02
C ALA A 306 -18.84 21.98 -9.38
N ILE A 307 -19.79 22.90 -9.15
CA ILE A 307 -19.60 24.34 -9.41
C ILE A 307 -18.57 24.93 -8.45
N HIS A 308 -18.68 24.61 -7.14
CA HIS A 308 -17.78 25.14 -6.11
C HIS A 308 -16.32 24.71 -6.32
N ASN A 309 -16.12 23.46 -6.76
CA ASN A 309 -14.78 22.90 -6.97
C ASN A 309 -14.25 23.08 -8.41
N GLY A 310 -14.99 23.79 -9.30
CA GLY A 310 -14.53 24.14 -10.65
C GLY A 310 -14.72 23.04 -11.69
N HIS A 311 -15.52 22.00 -11.41
CA HIS A 311 -15.77 20.85 -12.30
C HIS A 311 -17.06 21.01 -13.14
N THR A 312 -17.40 22.24 -13.52
CA THR A 312 -18.61 22.57 -14.24
C THR A 312 -18.70 21.95 -15.64
N ASP A 313 -17.55 21.70 -16.27
CA ASP A 313 -17.41 21.05 -17.56
C ASP A 313 -17.88 19.59 -17.58
N GLN A 314 -17.98 18.97 -16.41
CA GLN A 314 -18.44 17.59 -16.24
C GLN A 314 -19.97 17.48 -16.04
N LEU A 315 -20.62 18.60 -15.79
CA LEU A 315 -22.08 18.63 -15.69
C LEU A 315 -22.71 18.53 -17.09
N PRO A 316 -23.86 17.85 -17.23
CA PRO A 316 -24.68 17.96 -18.46
C PRO A 316 -24.91 19.41 -18.83
N ALA A 317 -24.96 19.71 -20.12
CA ALA A 317 -25.00 21.07 -20.65
C ALA A 317 -26.14 21.94 -20.05
N GLU A 318 -27.26 21.33 -19.70
CA GLU A 318 -28.42 22.00 -19.09
C GLU A 318 -28.16 22.49 -17.65
N PHE A 319 -27.13 21.93 -16.94
CA PHE A 319 -26.75 22.31 -15.59
C PHE A 319 -25.48 23.14 -15.54
N GLN A 320 -24.82 23.34 -16.67
CA GLN A 320 -23.64 24.19 -16.71
C GLN A 320 -24.02 25.67 -16.51
N PRO A 321 -23.22 26.42 -15.72
CA PRO A 321 -23.43 27.86 -15.59
C PRO A 321 -23.40 28.54 -16.96
N LYS A 322 -24.43 29.28 -17.28
CA LYS A 322 -24.45 30.05 -18.53
C LYS A 322 -23.31 31.07 -18.50
N PRO A 323 -22.57 31.25 -19.60
CA PRO A 323 -21.55 32.27 -19.67
C PRO A 323 -22.17 33.63 -19.38
N PRO A 324 -21.51 34.53 -18.63
CA PRO A 324 -22.04 35.83 -18.28
C PRO A 324 -22.37 36.61 -19.56
N THR A 325 -23.56 37.20 -19.61
CA THR A 325 -24.01 38.06 -20.72
C THR A 325 -23.08 39.26 -20.84
N LEU A 326 -23.09 39.92 -21.99
CA LEU A 326 -22.28 41.13 -22.21
C LEU A 326 -22.53 42.19 -21.13
N ILE A 327 -23.78 42.35 -20.71
CA ILE A 327 -24.18 43.28 -19.63
C ILE A 327 -23.55 42.87 -18.30
N GLN A 328 -23.59 41.58 -17.96
CA GLN A 328 -22.96 41.07 -16.73
C GLN A 328 -21.42 41.21 -16.75
N LYS A 329 -20.78 40.97 -17.91
CA LYS A 329 -19.33 41.20 -18.09
C LYS A 329 -18.96 42.68 -17.86
N ILE A 330 -19.81 43.62 -18.30
CA ILE A 330 -19.62 45.06 -18.07
C ILE A 330 -19.77 45.36 -16.57
N LEU A 331 -20.84 44.88 -15.93
CA LEU A 331 -21.09 45.09 -14.49
C LEU A 331 -19.99 44.51 -13.59
N TYR A 332 -19.43 43.34 -13.95
CA TYR A 332 -18.28 42.77 -13.23
C TYR A 332 -17.02 43.63 -13.39
N ARG A 333 -16.76 44.17 -14.58
CA ARG A 333 -15.63 45.08 -14.83
C ARG A 333 -15.76 46.42 -14.14
N THR A 334 -16.98 46.89 -13.91
CA THR A 334 -17.26 48.19 -13.27
C THR A 334 -17.43 48.07 -11.73
N GLY A 335 -17.34 46.85 -11.17
CA GLY A 335 -17.46 46.63 -9.72
C GLY A 335 -18.91 46.69 -9.19
N PHE A 336 -19.92 46.82 -10.06
CA PHE A 336 -21.35 46.91 -9.67
C PHE A 336 -21.97 45.56 -9.29
N SER A 337 -21.33 44.43 -9.58
CA SER A 337 -21.75 43.11 -9.10
C SER A 337 -20.54 42.16 -9.01
N ARG A 338 -20.61 41.19 -8.10
CA ARG A 338 -19.62 40.12 -8.05
C ARG A 338 -20.03 38.98 -8.96
N PRO A 339 -19.10 38.27 -9.60
CA PRO A 339 -19.43 37.04 -10.32
C PRO A 339 -20.07 36.04 -9.34
N PRO A 340 -21.03 35.22 -9.77
CA PRO A 340 -21.79 34.30 -8.91
C PRO A 340 -20.96 33.21 -8.24
N TYR A 341 -19.67 33.15 -8.55
CA TYR A 341 -18.74 32.10 -8.09
C TYR A 341 -17.36 32.66 -7.65
N ALA A 342 -17.27 33.92 -7.23
CA ALA A 342 -16.06 34.54 -6.67
C ALA A 342 -16.03 34.46 -5.13
#